data_63eeb8a5f5605b002d0ede976f1b374b
#
_entry.id   63eeb8a5f5605b002d0ede976f1b374b
#
_cell.length_a   1.000
_cell.length_b   1.000
_cell.length_c   1.000
_cell.angle_alpha   90.00
_cell.angle_beta   90.00
_cell.angle_gamma   90.00
#
_symmetry.space_group_name_H-M   'P 1'
#
loop_
_entity.id
_entity.type
_entity.pdbx_description
1 polymer ?
#
loop_
_entity_poly.entity_id
_entity_poly.type
_entity_poly.pdbx_seq_one_letter_code
_entity_poly.pdbx_strand_id
1 'polypeptide(L)'
;MRKYIDMGEGRKIIINDKDMLKSDGTLEIPDIGLGEVYRGKASYVVYDEEDIDDDLLKLVCARKYNEPLVIAETERFIIREMTVGDLPHLYELYHTLSDCPYVEPLYEYEDEKAFTIKYIENMYGFFGYGLWLVFDKKTGELVARAGVENRSIDGQNCQELGYLVKKAGRESVWHGKL
;
A
#
# COMPACT_ATOMS: atom_id res chain seq x y z
N MET A 1 -4.43 12.17 26.53
CA MET A 1 -4.71 13.35 25.66
C MET A 1 -5.47 12.84 24.45
N ARG A 2 -6.46 13.55 23.99
CA ARG A 2 -7.17 13.23 22.74
C ARG A 2 -6.80 14.25 21.69
N LYS A 3 -6.22 13.80 20.60
CA LYS A 3 -5.87 14.68 19.46
C LYS A 3 -6.65 14.24 18.23
N TYR A 4 -7.15 15.20 17.48
CA TYR A 4 -7.64 15.02 16.13
C TYR A 4 -6.63 15.65 15.19
N ILE A 5 -6.09 14.87 14.28
CA ILE A 5 -5.20 15.37 13.24
C ILE A 5 -6.01 15.48 11.95
N ASP A 6 -6.07 16.68 11.40
CA ASP A 6 -6.70 16.94 10.10
C ASP A 6 -5.71 16.59 8.98
N MET A 7 -6.10 15.63 8.14
CA MET A 7 -5.31 15.15 7.00
C MET A 7 -5.73 15.81 5.68
N GLY A 8 -6.58 16.85 5.75
CA GLY A 8 -7.16 17.50 4.58
C GLY A 8 -8.36 16.76 3.99
N GLU A 9 -9.12 17.44 3.13
CA GLU A 9 -10.28 16.88 2.43
C GLU A 9 -11.33 16.22 3.35
N GLY A 10 -11.44 16.70 4.59
CA GLY A 10 -12.35 16.17 5.61
C GLY A 10 -11.89 14.89 6.29
N ARG A 11 -10.69 14.40 6.01
CA ARG A 11 -10.10 13.21 6.63
C ARG A 11 -9.49 13.56 7.97
N LYS A 12 -9.71 12.72 8.98
CA LYS A 12 -9.23 12.93 10.36
C LYS A 12 -8.72 11.63 10.96
N ILE A 13 -7.62 11.73 11.69
CA ILE A 13 -7.06 10.66 12.52
C ILE A 13 -7.31 10.99 13.99
N ILE A 14 -7.71 10.00 14.76
CA ILE A 14 -7.92 10.09 16.20
C ILE A 14 -6.75 9.41 16.91
N ILE A 15 -6.08 10.18 17.75
CA ILE A 15 -5.01 9.69 18.63
C ILE A 15 -5.47 9.80 20.07
N ASN A 16 -5.27 8.75 20.87
CA ASN A 16 -5.65 8.72 22.27
C ASN A 16 -4.59 8.04 23.15
N ASP A 17 -4.36 8.59 24.35
CA ASP A 17 -3.47 8.03 25.38
C ASP A 17 -4.23 7.38 26.56
N LYS A 18 -5.56 7.48 26.60
CA LYS A 18 -6.43 6.94 27.67
C LYS A 18 -7.72 6.41 27.08
N ASP A 19 -8.23 5.33 27.72
CA ASP A 19 -9.55 4.83 27.39
C ASP A 19 -10.61 5.93 27.58
N MET A 20 -11.33 6.25 26.53
CA MET A 20 -12.39 7.25 26.55
C MET A 20 -13.73 6.61 26.17
N LEU A 21 -14.73 6.92 26.96
CA LEU A 21 -16.10 6.54 26.64
C LEU A 21 -16.72 7.62 25.72
N LYS A 22 -17.47 7.15 24.74
CA LYS A 22 -18.38 8.01 23.97
C LYS A 22 -19.57 8.41 24.83
N SER A 23 -20.34 9.38 24.38
CA SER A 23 -21.57 9.84 25.05
C SER A 23 -22.62 8.73 25.25
N ASP A 24 -22.57 7.68 24.45
CA ASP A 24 -23.44 6.49 24.55
C ASP A 24 -22.87 5.40 25.49
N GLY A 25 -21.75 5.65 26.17
CA GLY A 25 -21.08 4.71 27.06
C GLY A 25 -20.23 3.65 26.37
N THR A 26 -20.11 3.66 25.05
CA THR A 26 -19.22 2.75 24.34
C THR A 26 -17.78 3.26 24.36
N LEU A 27 -16.81 2.31 24.32
CA LEU A 27 -15.39 2.66 24.24
C LEU A 27 -15.09 3.30 22.86
N GLU A 28 -14.45 4.46 22.87
CA GLU A 28 -13.93 5.04 21.64
C GLU A 28 -12.58 4.42 21.31
N ILE A 29 -12.55 3.65 20.20
CA ILE A 29 -11.31 3.07 19.69
C ILE A 29 -10.65 4.15 18.80
N PRO A 30 -9.43 4.61 19.15
CA PRO A 30 -8.70 5.54 18.31
C PRO A 30 -8.10 4.85 17.08
N ASP A 31 -7.72 5.63 16.09
CA ASP A 31 -6.95 5.12 14.95
C ASP A 31 -5.53 4.75 15.41
N ILE A 32 -4.92 5.62 16.24
CA ILE A 32 -3.63 5.38 16.88
C ILE A 32 -3.82 5.45 18.41
N GLY A 33 -3.51 4.35 19.08
CA GLY A 33 -3.47 4.26 20.53
C GLY A 33 -2.06 4.50 21.06
N LEU A 34 -1.91 5.39 22.05
CA LEU A 34 -0.63 5.64 22.72
C LEU A 34 -0.55 4.85 24.02
N GLY A 35 0.36 3.87 24.06
CA GLY A 35 0.65 3.04 25.22
C GLY A 35 -0.05 1.68 25.23
N GLU A 36 0.37 0.83 26.19
CA GLU A 36 -0.03 -0.58 26.32
C GLU A 36 -1.55 -0.77 26.50
N VAL A 37 -2.27 0.20 27.04
CA VAL A 37 -3.72 0.15 27.23
C VAL A 37 -4.50 -0.11 25.94
N TYR A 38 -3.92 0.23 24.78
CA TYR A 38 -4.53 0.06 23.47
C TYR A 38 -4.12 -1.20 22.72
N ARG A 39 -3.20 -2.01 23.29
CA ARG A 39 -2.78 -3.26 22.69
C ARG A 39 -3.95 -4.19 22.42
N GLY A 40 -4.12 -4.61 21.17
CA GLY A 40 -5.25 -5.42 20.71
C GLY A 40 -6.60 -4.68 20.62
N LYS A 41 -6.63 -3.36 20.83
CA LYS A 41 -7.83 -2.53 20.73
C LYS A 41 -7.76 -1.56 19.54
N ALA A 42 -6.70 -0.76 19.44
CA ALA A 42 -6.49 0.15 18.31
C ALA A 42 -5.84 -0.57 17.14
N SER A 43 -6.05 -0.07 15.92
CA SER A 43 -5.43 -0.61 14.71
C SER A 43 -3.91 -0.41 14.72
N TYR A 44 -3.46 0.71 15.27
CA TYR A 44 -2.06 1.05 15.45
C TYR A 44 -1.80 1.42 16.89
N VAL A 45 -0.70 0.92 17.44
CA VAL A 45 -0.28 1.24 18.81
C VAL A 45 1.17 1.68 18.79
N VAL A 46 1.42 2.86 19.33
CA VAL A 46 2.77 3.40 19.56
C VAL A 46 3.00 3.57 21.05
N TYR A 47 4.22 3.54 21.49
CA TYR A 47 4.58 3.67 22.91
C TYR A 47 5.13 5.04 23.24
N ASP A 48 5.65 5.74 22.24
CA ASP A 48 6.14 7.10 22.38
C ASP A 48 5.41 8.04 21.40
N GLU A 49 5.13 9.26 21.84
CA GLU A 49 4.48 10.28 20.99
C GLU A 49 5.40 10.69 19.82
N GLU A 50 6.71 10.56 20.00
CA GLU A 50 7.71 10.86 18.97
C GLU A 50 7.68 9.86 17.79
N ASP A 51 7.11 8.67 18.01
CA ASP A 51 6.92 7.67 16.95
C ASP A 51 5.75 8.03 15.99
N ILE A 52 4.98 9.07 16.32
CA ILE A 52 3.86 9.52 15.48
C ILE A 52 4.39 10.55 14.48
N ASP A 53 5.00 10.05 13.44
CA ASP A 53 5.52 10.86 12.34
C ASP A 53 4.51 10.98 11.16
N ASP A 54 4.88 11.77 10.18
CA ASP A 54 4.06 12.01 8.99
C ASP A 54 3.82 10.74 8.18
N ASP A 55 4.74 9.79 8.17
CA ASP A 55 4.62 8.56 7.40
C ASP A 55 3.63 7.60 8.07
N LEU A 56 3.67 7.49 9.41
CA LEU A 56 2.65 6.76 10.15
C LEU A 56 1.26 7.38 9.96
N LEU A 57 1.16 8.71 10.02
CA LEU A 57 -0.12 9.41 9.81
C LEU A 57 -0.69 9.16 8.41
N LYS A 58 0.14 9.22 7.37
CA LYS A 58 -0.26 8.90 5.98
C LYS A 58 -0.73 7.44 5.87
N LEU A 59 0.03 6.51 6.45
CA LEU A 59 -0.34 5.09 6.45
C LEU A 59 -1.69 4.86 7.13
N VAL A 60 -1.88 5.37 8.33
CA VAL A 60 -3.13 5.22 9.09
C VAL A 60 -4.31 5.86 8.36
N CYS A 61 -4.08 7.04 7.76
CA CYS A 61 -5.08 7.71 6.93
C CYS A 61 -5.48 6.86 5.73
N ALA A 62 -4.52 6.38 4.96
CA ALA A 62 -4.76 5.54 3.81
C ALA A 62 -5.57 4.27 4.17
N ARG A 63 -5.22 3.60 5.26
CA ARG A 63 -5.95 2.41 5.74
C ARG A 63 -7.36 2.74 6.22
N LYS A 64 -7.53 3.82 6.98
CA LYS A 64 -8.82 4.24 7.51
C LYS A 64 -9.81 4.59 6.40
N TYR A 65 -9.36 5.27 5.36
CA TYR A 65 -10.20 5.74 4.25
C TYR A 65 -10.17 4.81 3.04
N ASN A 66 -9.49 3.65 3.17
CA ASN A 66 -9.39 2.63 2.13
C ASN A 66 -8.78 3.16 0.82
N GLU A 67 -7.78 4.02 0.97
CA GLU A 67 -7.03 4.65 -0.10
C GLU A 67 -5.69 3.93 -0.32
N PRO A 68 -5.15 3.90 -1.55
CA PRO A 68 -3.82 3.36 -1.79
C PRO A 68 -2.75 4.29 -1.19
N LEU A 69 -1.83 3.73 -0.41
CA LEU A 69 -0.69 4.49 0.10
C LEU A 69 0.28 4.82 -1.04
N VAL A 70 0.66 6.09 -1.14
CA VAL A 70 1.77 6.52 -2.00
C VAL A 70 3.07 6.20 -1.28
N ILE A 71 3.86 5.29 -1.88
CA ILE A 71 5.13 4.80 -1.33
C ILE A 71 6.27 5.76 -1.65
N ALA A 72 6.30 6.24 -2.89
CA ALA A 72 7.32 7.19 -3.33
C ALA A 72 6.84 8.00 -4.54
N GLU A 73 7.37 9.21 -4.64
CA GLU A 73 7.23 10.05 -5.81
C GLU A 73 8.60 10.49 -6.30
N THR A 74 8.78 10.40 -7.60
CA THR A 74 9.94 10.94 -8.30
C THR A 74 9.48 12.09 -9.21
N GLU A 75 10.40 12.72 -9.91
CA GLU A 75 10.06 13.73 -10.93
C GLU A 75 9.07 13.17 -11.98
N ARG A 76 9.26 11.91 -12.38
CA ARG A 76 8.51 11.29 -13.47
C ARG A 76 7.41 10.34 -12.99
N PHE A 77 7.59 9.65 -11.88
CA PHE A 77 6.74 8.52 -11.49
C PHE A 77 6.07 8.73 -10.14
N ILE A 78 4.87 8.16 -9.98
CA ILE A 78 4.23 7.86 -8.70
C ILE A 78 4.28 6.36 -8.49
N ILE A 79 4.78 5.93 -7.32
CA ILE A 79 4.80 4.54 -6.88
C ILE A 79 3.80 4.43 -5.74
N ARG A 80 2.78 3.60 -5.93
CA ARG A 80 1.73 3.43 -4.92
C ARG A 80 1.22 1.99 -4.84
N GLU A 81 0.51 1.71 -3.79
CA GLU A 81 -0.22 0.46 -3.64
C GLU A 81 -1.27 0.29 -4.73
N MET A 82 -1.52 -0.97 -5.06
CA MET A 82 -2.55 -1.38 -6.01
C MET A 82 -3.93 -1.33 -5.35
N THR A 83 -4.94 -0.96 -6.11
CA THR A 83 -6.35 -1.10 -5.75
C THR A 83 -7.05 -2.05 -6.72
N VAL A 84 -8.25 -2.52 -6.35
CA VAL A 84 -9.08 -3.33 -7.27
C VAL A 84 -9.43 -2.56 -8.55
N GLY A 85 -9.55 -1.22 -8.45
CA GLY A 85 -9.81 -0.36 -9.61
C GLY A 85 -8.68 -0.30 -10.63
N ASP A 86 -7.47 -0.75 -10.27
CA ASP A 86 -6.31 -0.77 -11.17
C ASP A 86 -6.24 -2.02 -12.06
N LEU A 87 -7.12 -3.01 -11.84
CA LEU A 87 -7.11 -4.25 -12.62
C LEU A 87 -7.09 -4.05 -14.13
N PRO A 88 -7.89 -3.15 -14.74
CA PRO A 88 -7.82 -2.92 -16.18
C PRO A 88 -6.42 -2.51 -16.65
N HIS A 89 -5.76 -1.60 -15.92
CA HIS A 89 -4.39 -1.18 -16.23
C HIS A 89 -3.38 -2.30 -16.03
N LEU A 90 -3.61 -3.17 -15.04
CA LEU A 90 -2.76 -4.32 -14.80
C LEU A 90 -2.85 -5.33 -15.96
N TYR A 91 -4.05 -5.62 -16.47
CA TYR A 91 -4.23 -6.45 -17.66
C TYR A 91 -3.55 -5.85 -18.91
N GLU A 92 -3.66 -4.53 -19.11
CA GLU A 92 -2.95 -3.84 -20.19
C GLU A 92 -1.44 -4.00 -20.06
N LEU A 93 -0.88 -3.82 -18.87
CA LEU A 93 0.55 -4.05 -18.61
C LEU A 93 0.96 -5.47 -18.99
N TYR A 94 0.25 -6.48 -18.47
CA TYR A 94 0.56 -7.90 -18.71
C TYR A 94 0.37 -8.30 -20.17
N HIS A 95 -0.60 -7.71 -20.88
CA HIS A 95 -0.77 -7.93 -22.32
C HIS A 95 0.48 -7.52 -23.12
N THR A 96 1.17 -6.44 -22.72
CA THR A 96 2.43 -6.04 -23.38
C THR A 96 3.58 -7.02 -23.15
N LEU A 97 3.42 -7.95 -22.22
CA LEU A 97 4.42 -8.94 -21.81
C LEU A 97 4.03 -10.38 -22.18
N SER A 98 2.97 -10.56 -22.98
CA SER A 98 2.42 -11.87 -23.34
C SER A 98 3.40 -12.77 -24.11
N ASP A 99 4.42 -12.21 -24.72
CA ASP A 99 5.50 -12.94 -25.40
C ASP A 99 6.71 -13.25 -24.46
N CYS A 100 6.65 -12.84 -23.21
CA CYS A 100 7.71 -13.09 -22.22
C CYS A 100 7.48 -14.44 -21.51
N PRO A 101 8.31 -15.46 -21.72
CA PRO A 101 8.07 -16.82 -21.19
C PRO A 101 8.23 -16.91 -19.66
N TYR A 102 8.72 -15.88 -19.01
CA TYR A 102 8.96 -15.83 -17.56
C TYR A 102 7.89 -15.04 -16.80
N VAL A 103 6.90 -14.48 -17.53
CA VAL A 103 5.80 -13.76 -16.91
C VAL A 103 4.56 -14.65 -16.94
N GLU A 104 4.13 -15.06 -15.77
CA GLU A 104 2.89 -15.80 -15.61
C GLU A 104 1.70 -14.89 -15.94
N PRO A 105 0.71 -15.36 -16.73
CA PRO A 105 -0.47 -14.56 -17.03
C PRO A 105 -1.30 -14.33 -15.76
N LEU A 106 -2.07 -13.26 -15.76
CA LEU A 106 -3.08 -13.04 -14.73
C LEU A 106 -4.20 -14.10 -14.85
N TYR A 107 -4.91 -14.35 -13.75
CA TYR A 107 -6.11 -15.17 -13.74
C TYR A 107 -7.23 -14.53 -14.59
N GLU A 108 -8.33 -15.25 -14.79
CA GLU A 108 -9.56 -14.64 -15.30
C GLU A 108 -10.05 -13.54 -14.36
N TYR A 109 -10.75 -12.53 -14.89
CA TYR A 109 -11.00 -11.26 -14.21
C TYR A 109 -11.58 -11.40 -12.79
N GLU A 110 -12.58 -12.25 -12.58
CA GLU A 110 -13.21 -12.41 -11.26
C GLU A 110 -12.28 -13.13 -10.26
N ASP A 111 -11.47 -14.06 -10.73
CA ASP A 111 -10.47 -14.75 -9.91
C ASP A 111 -9.31 -13.81 -9.56
N GLU A 112 -8.84 -13.01 -10.53
CA GLU A 112 -7.81 -11.99 -10.30
C GLU A 112 -8.28 -10.91 -9.33
N LYS A 113 -9.55 -10.52 -9.43
CA LYS A 113 -10.15 -9.57 -8.49
C LYS A 113 -10.20 -10.13 -7.07
N ALA A 114 -10.61 -11.39 -6.91
CA ALA A 114 -10.63 -12.06 -5.61
C ALA A 114 -9.21 -12.22 -5.04
N PHE A 115 -8.24 -12.55 -5.90
CA PHE A 115 -6.83 -12.61 -5.53
C PHE A 115 -6.31 -11.24 -5.10
N THR A 116 -6.58 -10.19 -5.86
CA THR A 116 -6.15 -8.80 -5.59
C THR A 116 -6.66 -8.31 -4.24
N ILE A 117 -7.94 -8.58 -3.89
CA ILE A 117 -8.49 -8.21 -2.59
C ILE A 117 -7.68 -8.85 -1.46
N LYS A 118 -7.45 -10.16 -1.53
CA LYS A 118 -6.64 -10.89 -0.53
C LYS A 118 -5.19 -10.42 -0.50
N TYR A 119 -4.63 -10.09 -1.66
CA TYR A 119 -3.28 -9.55 -1.77
C TYR A 119 -3.15 -8.22 -1.02
N ILE A 120 -4.08 -7.30 -1.23
CA ILE A 120 -4.12 -5.99 -0.55
C ILE A 120 -4.22 -6.18 0.97
N GLU A 121 -5.14 -7.05 1.43
CA GLU A 121 -5.34 -7.33 2.85
C GLU A 121 -4.09 -7.93 3.51
N ASN A 122 -3.46 -8.90 2.86
CA ASN A 122 -2.33 -9.63 3.42
C ASN A 122 -1.00 -8.89 3.24
N MET A 123 -0.69 -8.43 2.01
CA MET A 123 0.61 -7.83 1.75
C MET A 123 0.67 -6.40 2.28
N TYR A 124 -0.23 -5.55 1.86
CA TYR A 124 -0.21 -4.16 2.32
C TYR A 124 -0.78 -3.98 3.73
N GLY A 125 -1.89 -4.69 4.03
CA GLY A 125 -2.56 -4.57 5.32
C GLY A 125 -1.80 -5.20 6.47
N PHE A 126 -1.22 -6.39 6.29
CA PHE A 126 -0.53 -7.14 7.35
C PHE A 126 0.99 -6.96 7.31
N PHE A 127 1.63 -7.17 6.15
CA PHE A 127 3.09 -7.05 6.05
C PHE A 127 3.58 -5.62 5.85
N GLY A 128 2.75 -4.70 5.36
CA GLY A 128 3.11 -3.31 5.08
C GLY A 128 3.93 -3.11 3.80
N TYR A 129 4.14 -4.16 2.99
CA TYR A 129 4.86 -4.09 1.71
C TYR A 129 4.26 -5.08 0.70
N GLY A 130 4.73 -5.02 -0.53
CA GLY A 130 4.29 -5.88 -1.63
C GLY A 130 4.79 -5.35 -2.96
N LEU A 131 4.19 -5.79 -4.06
CA LEU A 131 4.41 -5.24 -5.38
C LEU A 131 3.52 -4.03 -5.59
N TRP A 132 4.13 -2.89 -5.76
CA TRP A 132 3.47 -1.60 -5.99
C TRP A 132 3.34 -1.31 -7.48
N LEU A 133 2.42 -0.42 -7.83
CA LEU A 133 2.21 0.04 -9.19
C LEU A 133 2.98 1.35 -9.43
N VAL A 134 3.61 1.45 -10.58
CA VAL A 134 4.40 2.61 -11.01
C VAL A 134 3.68 3.30 -12.15
N PHE A 135 3.20 4.51 -11.91
CA PHE A 135 2.50 5.33 -12.90
C PHE A 135 3.38 6.47 -13.39
N ASP A 136 3.38 6.72 -14.70
CA ASP A 136 4.01 7.91 -15.29
C ASP A 136 3.12 9.13 -15.00
N LYS A 137 3.67 10.15 -14.33
CA LYS A 137 2.93 11.37 -13.92
C LYS A 137 2.38 12.16 -15.10
N LYS A 138 3.05 12.11 -16.23
CA LYS A 138 2.68 12.90 -17.42
C LYS A 138 1.54 12.27 -18.19
N THR A 139 1.53 10.95 -18.31
CA THR A 139 0.53 10.23 -19.11
C THR A 139 -0.57 9.59 -18.27
N GLY A 140 -0.34 9.37 -16.95
CA GLY A 140 -1.21 8.60 -16.09
C GLY A 140 -1.17 7.10 -16.34
N GLU A 141 -0.30 6.63 -17.24
CA GLU A 141 -0.22 5.21 -17.59
C GLU A 141 0.51 4.39 -16.53
N LEU A 142 0.04 3.17 -16.30
CA LEU A 142 0.76 2.15 -15.56
C LEU A 142 1.92 1.63 -16.42
N VAL A 143 3.14 1.89 -15.96
CA VAL A 143 4.37 1.54 -16.72
C VAL A 143 5.16 0.40 -16.12
N ALA A 144 4.93 0.10 -14.83
CA ALA A 144 5.61 -1.01 -14.16
C ALA A 144 4.84 -1.48 -12.93
N ARG A 145 5.15 -2.71 -12.51
CA ARG A 145 4.82 -3.27 -11.20
C ARG A 145 6.13 -3.69 -10.56
N ALA A 146 6.45 -3.21 -9.36
CA ALA A 146 7.73 -3.46 -8.69
C ALA A 146 7.58 -3.43 -7.18
N GLY A 147 8.40 -4.20 -6.47
CA GLY A 147 8.40 -4.21 -5.01
C GLY A 147 9.01 -5.48 -4.43
N VAL A 148 8.58 -5.83 -3.23
CA VAL A 148 9.14 -6.94 -2.46
C VAL A 148 8.06 -7.97 -2.19
N GLU A 149 8.37 -9.24 -2.39
CA GLU A 149 7.50 -10.39 -2.08
C GLU A 149 8.20 -11.37 -1.15
N ASN A 150 7.40 -12.09 -0.37
CA ASN A 150 7.89 -13.20 0.42
C ASN A 150 8.00 -14.45 -0.47
N ARG A 151 9.15 -15.08 -0.48
CA ARG A 151 9.41 -16.32 -1.21
C ARG A 151 10.01 -17.37 -0.29
N SER A 152 9.76 -18.63 -0.61
CA SER A 152 10.47 -19.75 0.01
C SER A 152 11.40 -20.37 -1.04
N ILE A 153 12.70 -20.29 -0.81
CA ILE A 153 13.74 -20.86 -1.66
C ILE A 153 14.50 -21.89 -0.82
N ASP A 154 14.51 -23.14 -1.27
CA ASP A 154 15.16 -24.26 -0.57
C ASP A 154 14.72 -24.41 0.91
N GLY A 155 13.44 -24.12 1.19
CA GLY A 155 12.87 -24.19 2.53
C GLY A 155 13.24 -23.01 3.45
N GLN A 156 13.94 -21.99 2.94
CA GLN A 156 14.23 -20.75 3.64
C GLN A 156 13.32 -19.63 3.18
N ASN A 157 12.71 -18.93 4.14
CA ASN A 157 11.93 -17.74 3.83
C ASN A 157 12.88 -16.57 3.52
N CYS A 158 12.69 -15.95 2.36
CA CYS A 158 13.45 -14.79 1.91
C CYS A 158 12.50 -13.73 1.34
N GLN A 159 13.02 -12.52 1.21
CA GLN A 159 12.36 -11.44 0.50
C GLN A 159 13.00 -11.31 -0.88
N GLU A 160 12.17 -11.35 -1.92
CA GLU A 160 12.57 -11.21 -3.31
C GLU A 160 12.16 -9.83 -3.83
N LEU A 161 13.09 -9.14 -4.47
CA LEU A 161 12.77 -7.94 -5.23
C LEU A 161 12.27 -8.33 -6.62
N GLY A 162 10.98 -8.10 -6.88
CA GLY A 162 10.36 -8.36 -8.18
C GLY A 162 10.07 -7.08 -8.94
N TYR A 163 10.15 -7.12 -10.28
CA TYR A 163 9.69 -6.04 -11.12
C TYR A 163 9.27 -6.52 -12.52
N LEU A 164 8.23 -5.88 -13.05
CA LEU A 164 7.73 -6.01 -14.41
C LEU A 164 7.64 -4.62 -15.03
N VAL A 165 8.16 -4.43 -16.23
CA VAL A 165 8.13 -3.13 -16.93
C VAL A 165 7.47 -3.28 -18.28
N LYS A 166 6.54 -2.38 -18.59
CA LYS A 166 5.84 -2.29 -19.89
C LYS A 166 6.84 -2.33 -21.04
N LYS A 167 6.57 -3.13 -22.08
CA LYS A 167 7.52 -3.36 -23.18
C LYS A 167 7.93 -2.05 -23.87
N ALA A 168 6.99 -1.15 -24.14
CA ALA A 168 7.26 0.17 -24.74
C ALA A 168 8.05 1.12 -23.83
N GLY A 169 8.04 0.87 -22.49
CA GLY A 169 8.76 1.67 -21.51
C GLY A 169 10.22 1.24 -21.30
N ARG A 170 10.60 0.03 -21.75
CA ARG A 170 11.95 -0.50 -21.53
C ARG A 170 13.03 0.33 -22.21
N GLU A 171 12.75 0.89 -23.38
CA GLU A 171 13.71 1.73 -24.12
C GLU A 171 13.87 3.13 -23.51
N SER A 172 12.86 3.66 -22.83
CA SER A 172 12.88 5.02 -22.28
C SER A 172 13.37 5.10 -20.83
N VAL A 173 13.32 3.98 -20.08
CA VAL A 173 13.73 3.94 -18.65
C VAL A 173 15.24 3.92 -18.50
N TRP A 174 15.99 3.41 -19.48
CA TRP A 174 17.44 3.21 -19.39
C TRP A 174 18.30 4.38 -19.92
N HIS A 175 17.71 5.47 -20.40
CA HIS A 175 18.45 6.66 -20.83
C HIS A 175 18.52 7.79 -19.80
N GLY A 176 18.05 7.57 -18.57
CA GLY A 176 18.30 8.45 -17.44
C GLY A 176 19.66 8.12 -16.84
N LYS A 177 20.62 9.03 -16.98
CA LYS A 177 21.96 8.93 -16.37
C LYS A 177 21.84 8.66 -14.86
N LEU A 178 22.65 7.69 -14.42
CA LEU A 178 23.08 7.53 -13.02
C LEU A 178 23.77 8.80 -12.53
#